data_8495cae0daa1387b29b77b0bf6dfb0d2
#
_entry.id   8495cae0daa1387b29b77b0bf6dfb0d2
#
_cell.length_a   1.000
_cell.length_b   1.000
_cell.length_c   1.000
_cell.angle_alpha   90.00
_cell.angle_beta   90.00
_cell.angle_gamma   90.00
#
_symmetry.space_group_name_H-M   'P 1'
#
loop_
_entity.id
_entity.type
_entity.pdbx_description
1 polymer ?
#
loop_
_entity_poly.entity_id
_entity_poly.type
_entity_poly.pdbx_seq_one_letter_code
_entity_poly.pdbx_strand_id
1 'polypeptide(L)'
;MTNATHTLLLPNQVDETLAAHFAELGVGTIAAYKLWCHRHGLSTALDKTPQERSEEQALFAALQPSVDPAASKEHDPRRAALIGRLFNGELEDEKLNDLLSRLRVERNALASDPDAQKALGRLVLHVEKYGHLLRPMPVLKRLGANRANTYIAALGQLARHHRAWLRPVEEWRPDTAKERPQFQSLARHLLARYEVPAPMDTAWLQGHTEEAYQQQEWFKHVAGGQNLRTAGVPMKVTKRMAHIFMQMKHPHHTLLQALRIAQAEALGGDSHCSWYVAATPLGDSLENEDFWISVIHFYINNYPMLHRTYFLPVYDYIRHQKYLPQQITQPYGTQIEGPPPQPNFCMKGRSAAKLLNQVDQWHETLSGAEDVPLKTWAATGLAGFRLEEYDEQLKCNLVWTIYELCTSQQLQTEGRIMGHCVFSYTDQCLAGDTSIWSLRAINADAEDALEKRVLTIAVDNHQRAVTQARGKFNMALNQRERLEKRRRAGSLYVHLLRESARILRLWSDKVGLVQKGT
;
A
#
# COMPACT_ATOMS: atom_id res chain seq x y z
N MET A 1 -12.25 23.10 29.05
CA MET A 1 -10.99 22.46 28.58
C MET A 1 -10.99 21.04 29.12
N THR A 2 -11.46 20.09 28.37
CA THR A 2 -11.49 18.68 28.75
C THR A 2 -10.76 17.90 27.68
N ASN A 3 -9.63 17.33 28.08
CA ASN A 3 -8.77 16.46 27.27
C ASN A 3 -9.58 15.26 26.73
N ALA A 4 -9.82 15.23 25.44
CA ALA A 4 -10.32 14.06 24.77
C ALA A 4 -9.14 13.08 24.58
N THR A 5 -9.03 12.10 25.48
CA THR A 5 -8.16 10.93 25.30
C THR A 5 -8.68 10.11 24.13
N HIS A 6 -7.97 10.15 23.00
CA HIS A 6 -8.19 9.25 21.88
C HIS A 6 -7.80 7.82 22.27
N THR A 7 -8.78 7.02 22.66
CA THR A 7 -8.57 5.59 22.88
C THR A 7 -8.59 4.91 21.52
N LEU A 8 -7.42 4.52 21.01
CA LEU A 8 -7.27 3.68 19.83
C LEU A 8 -7.73 2.25 20.16
N LEU A 9 -8.54 1.67 19.31
CA LEU A 9 -8.97 0.28 19.40
C LEU A 9 -7.80 -0.69 19.30
N LEU A 10 -7.66 -1.55 20.32
CA LEU A 10 -6.90 -2.78 20.20
C LEU A 10 -7.74 -3.79 19.37
N PRO A 11 -7.12 -4.59 18.48
CA PRO A 11 -7.83 -5.51 17.58
C PRO A 11 -8.74 -6.54 18.26
N ASN A 12 -8.64 -6.72 19.57
CA ASN A 12 -9.37 -7.72 20.36
C ASN A 12 -10.66 -7.19 21.03
N GLN A 13 -11.08 -5.96 20.75
CA GLN A 13 -12.27 -5.35 21.38
C GLN A 13 -13.43 -5.06 20.41
N VAL A 14 -13.26 -5.34 19.13
CA VAL A 14 -14.30 -5.13 18.11
C VAL A 14 -14.53 -6.45 17.41
N ASP A 15 -15.70 -7.04 17.61
CA ASP A 15 -16.13 -8.16 16.81
C ASP A 15 -16.40 -7.70 15.35
N GLU A 16 -16.45 -8.65 14.43
CA GLU A 16 -16.66 -8.35 12.99
C GLU A 16 -17.98 -7.61 12.75
N THR A 17 -19.00 -7.85 13.58
CA THR A 17 -20.33 -7.24 13.45
C THR A 17 -20.30 -5.77 13.87
N LEU A 18 -19.52 -5.42 14.88
CA LEU A 18 -19.34 -4.03 15.32
C LEU A 18 -18.46 -3.24 14.35
N ALA A 19 -17.43 -3.88 13.77
CA ALA A 19 -16.61 -3.28 12.74
C ALA A 19 -17.40 -2.99 11.46
N ALA A 20 -18.27 -3.90 11.04
CA ALA A 20 -19.19 -3.70 9.92
C ALA A 20 -20.16 -2.54 10.19
N HIS A 21 -20.74 -2.47 11.37
CA HIS A 21 -21.64 -1.40 11.79
C HIS A 21 -20.93 -0.03 11.78
N PHE A 22 -19.69 0.05 12.26
CA PHE A 22 -18.90 1.29 12.18
C PHE A 22 -18.62 1.73 10.74
N ALA A 23 -18.35 0.78 9.87
CA ALA A 23 -18.12 1.06 8.46
C ALA A 23 -19.39 1.63 7.79
N GLU A 24 -20.57 1.09 8.12
CA GLU A 24 -21.86 1.56 7.61
C GLU A 24 -22.19 2.98 8.09
N LEU A 25 -21.88 3.31 9.34
CA LEU A 25 -22.02 4.66 9.90
C LEU A 25 -20.89 5.63 9.49
N GLY A 26 -19.92 5.19 8.70
CA GLY A 26 -18.78 6.01 8.27
C GLY A 26 -17.85 6.46 9.41
N VAL A 27 -17.87 5.75 10.55
CA VAL A 27 -17.04 6.05 11.72
C VAL A 27 -15.87 5.07 11.82
N GLY A 28 -14.66 5.59 12.03
CA GLY A 28 -13.43 4.77 12.03
C GLY A 28 -12.96 4.33 13.42
N THR A 29 -13.57 4.82 14.51
CA THR A 29 -13.11 4.56 15.87
C THR A 29 -14.27 4.50 16.88
N ILE A 30 -14.10 3.79 18.02
CA ILE A 30 -15.08 3.80 19.13
C ILE A 30 -15.33 5.23 19.63
N ALA A 31 -14.31 6.06 19.70
CA ALA A 31 -14.46 7.44 20.16
C ALA A 31 -15.35 8.25 19.23
N ALA A 32 -15.13 8.10 17.89
CA ALA A 32 -15.98 8.73 16.89
C ALA A 32 -17.42 8.23 16.94
N TYR A 33 -17.61 6.93 17.14
CA TYR A 33 -18.93 6.31 17.30
C TYR A 33 -19.66 6.85 18.55
N LYS A 34 -19.02 6.85 19.72
CA LYS A 34 -19.59 7.39 20.94
C LYS A 34 -19.95 8.88 20.82
N LEU A 35 -19.11 9.66 20.16
CA LEU A 35 -19.38 11.07 19.89
C LEU A 35 -20.58 11.24 18.95
N TRP A 36 -20.69 10.39 17.92
CA TRP A 36 -21.82 10.38 17.01
C TRP A 36 -23.13 10.03 17.74
N CYS A 37 -23.13 8.94 18.54
CA CYS A 37 -24.29 8.56 19.36
C CYS A 37 -24.72 9.69 20.31
N HIS A 38 -23.76 10.29 21.02
CA HIS A 38 -24.05 11.40 21.94
C HIS A 38 -24.68 12.60 21.24
N ARG A 39 -24.21 12.96 20.05
CA ARG A 39 -24.78 14.07 19.24
C ARG A 39 -26.22 13.83 18.83
N HIS A 40 -26.62 12.59 18.68
CA HIS A 40 -27.95 12.20 18.21
C HIS A 40 -28.84 11.62 19.33
N GLY A 41 -28.42 11.77 20.60
CA GLY A 41 -29.22 11.31 21.73
C GLY A 41 -29.35 9.79 21.87
N LEU A 42 -28.40 9.05 21.25
CA LEU A 42 -28.38 7.59 21.27
C LEU A 42 -27.50 7.03 22.40
N SER A 43 -27.74 5.80 22.81
CA SER A 43 -26.87 5.08 23.74
C SER A 43 -25.46 4.95 23.18
N THR A 44 -24.43 5.12 24.02
CA THR A 44 -23.02 4.92 23.66
C THR A 44 -22.51 3.50 23.93
N ALA A 45 -23.40 2.57 24.31
CA ALA A 45 -23.08 1.16 24.53
C ALA A 45 -22.57 0.50 23.24
N LEU A 46 -21.66 -0.46 23.36
CA LEU A 46 -21.11 -1.18 22.21
C LEU A 46 -21.80 -2.53 21.98
N ASP A 47 -22.49 -3.03 22.98
CA ASP A 47 -23.22 -4.31 23.03
C ASP A 47 -24.67 -4.20 22.58
N LYS A 48 -24.94 -3.34 21.62
CA LYS A 48 -26.29 -3.11 21.08
C LYS A 48 -26.84 -4.30 20.32
N THR A 49 -28.15 -4.45 20.42
CA THR A 49 -28.90 -5.46 19.67
C THR A 49 -28.87 -5.17 18.16
N PRO A 50 -29.11 -6.16 17.30
CA PRO A 50 -29.22 -5.95 15.84
C PRO A 50 -30.30 -4.93 15.46
N GLN A 51 -31.37 -4.85 16.24
CA GLN A 51 -32.46 -3.88 16.02
C GLN A 51 -31.99 -2.46 16.31
N GLU A 52 -31.32 -2.19 17.43
CA GLU A 52 -30.76 -0.89 17.79
C GLU A 52 -29.72 -0.42 16.75
N ARG A 53 -28.90 -1.33 16.26
CA ARG A 53 -27.92 -1.03 15.18
C ARG A 53 -28.63 -0.69 13.87
N SER A 54 -29.71 -1.37 13.53
CA SER A 54 -30.51 -1.05 12.34
C SER A 54 -31.19 0.32 12.45
N GLU A 55 -31.66 0.70 13.63
CA GLU A 55 -32.23 2.01 13.91
C GLU A 55 -31.16 3.13 13.77
N GLU A 56 -29.95 2.88 14.22
CA GLU A 56 -28.80 3.79 14.04
C GLU A 56 -28.43 3.97 12.57
N GLN A 57 -28.44 2.91 11.78
CA GLN A 57 -28.19 2.96 10.34
C GLN A 57 -29.30 3.72 9.61
N ALA A 58 -30.56 3.49 9.98
CA ALA A 58 -31.70 4.21 9.42
C ALA A 58 -31.64 5.71 9.77
N LEU A 59 -31.27 6.05 11.01
CA LEU A 59 -31.07 7.44 11.42
C LEU A 59 -29.90 8.08 10.67
N PHE A 60 -28.77 7.37 10.51
CA PHE A 60 -27.63 7.84 9.76
C PHE A 60 -27.97 8.10 8.30
N ALA A 61 -28.73 7.19 7.68
CA ALA A 61 -29.23 7.35 6.31
C ALA A 61 -30.19 8.54 6.19
N ALA A 62 -31.06 8.77 7.18
CA ALA A 62 -31.98 9.90 7.20
C ALA A 62 -31.29 11.26 7.46
N LEU A 63 -30.17 11.25 8.20
CA LEU A 63 -29.37 12.43 8.47
C LEU A 63 -28.37 12.76 7.36
N GLN A 64 -28.07 11.81 6.49
CA GLN A 64 -27.40 12.12 5.24
C GLN A 64 -28.38 12.99 4.44
N PRO A 65 -28.01 14.23 4.06
CA PRO A 65 -28.87 14.99 3.18
C PRO A 65 -29.20 14.09 2.01
N SER A 66 -30.48 13.99 1.66
CA SER A 66 -30.93 13.36 0.41
C SER A 66 -30.42 14.26 -0.71
N VAL A 67 -29.13 14.17 -0.96
CA VAL A 67 -28.49 14.82 -2.08
C VAL A 67 -28.93 13.99 -3.25
N ASP A 68 -29.93 14.50 -3.98
CA ASP A 68 -30.07 14.06 -5.37
C ASP A 68 -28.69 14.30 -6.00
N PRO A 69 -27.92 13.25 -6.33
CA PRO A 69 -26.58 13.40 -6.84
C PRO A 69 -26.54 14.25 -8.11
N ALA A 70 -27.67 14.30 -8.82
CA ALA A 70 -27.89 15.12 -9.99
C ALA A 70 -28.15 16.60 -9.65
N ALA A 71 -28.70 16.90 -8.45
CA ALA A 71 -29.05 18.26 -8.05
C ALA A 71 -27.87 19.05 -7.42
N SER A 72 -26.79 18.36 -7.01
CA SER A 72 -25.68 19.01 -6.25
C SER A 72 -24.53 19.50 -7.12
N LYS A 73 -24.52 19.22 -8.43
CA LYS A 73 -23.47 19.70 -9.34
C LYS A 73 -23.98 20.92 -10.11
N GLU A 74 -23.40 22.09 -9.83
CA GLU A 74 -23.54 23.22 -10.74
C GLU A 74 -22.91 22.84 -12.08
N HIS A 75 -23.77 22.58 -13.07
CA HIS A 75 -23.34 22.40 -14.44
C HIS A 75 -22.74 23.72 -14.96
N ASP A 76 -21.46 23.69 -15.31
CA ASP A 76 -20.81 24.82 -15.94
C ASP A 76 -20.94 24.74 -17.47
N PRO A 77 -21.88 25.50 -18.08
CA PRO A 77 -22.09 25.46 -19.51
C PRO A 77 -20.85 25.92 -20.31
N ARG A 78 -20.01 26.77 -19.71
CA ARG A 78 -18.75 27.24 -20.36
C ARG A 78 -17.75 26.10 -20.46
N ARG A 79 -17.64 25.27 -19.42
CA ARG A 79 -16.75 24.11 -19.41
C ARG A 79 -17.24 23.04 -20.39
N ALA A 80 -18.53 22.78 -20.45
CA ALA A 80 -19.12 21.87 -21.43
C ALA A 80 -18.89 22.36 -22.89
N ALA A 81 -19.04 23.67 -23.15
CA ALA A 81 -18.75 24.24 -24.45
C ALA A 81 -17.26 24.09 -24.85
N LEU A 82 -16.32 24.33 -23.91
CA LEU A 82 -14.88 24.12 -24.17
C LEU A 82 -14.54 22.66 -24.46
N ILE A 83 -15.17 21.72 -23.75
CA ILE A 83 -15.03 20.28 -24.02
C ILE A 83 -15.57 19.98 -25.43
N GLY A 84 -16.72 20.50 -25.80
CA GLY A 84 -17.29 20.33 -27.15
C GLY A 84 -16.33 20.84 -28.24
N ARG A 85 -15.79 22.05 -28.10
CA ARG A 85 -14.80 22.63 -29.02
C ARG A 85 -13.52 21.77 -29.14
N LEU A 86 -13.05 21.20 -28.01
CA LEU A 86 -11.90 20.31 -28.00
C LEU A 86 -12.15 19.06 -28.87
N PHE A 87 -13.33 18.43 -28.71
CA PHE A 87 -13.67 17.22 -29.49
C PHE A 87 -14.01 17.51 -30.96
N ASN A 88 -14.39 18.74 -31.28
CA ASN A 88 -14.55 19.21 -32.68
C ASN A 88 -13.23 19.59 -33.36
N GLY A 89 -12.09 19.55 -32.64
CA GLY A 89 -10.79 19.93 -33.20
C GLY A 89 -10.51 21.44 -33.25
N GLU A 90 -11.33 22.26 -32.58
CA GLU A 90 -11.22 23.73 -32.63
C GLU A 90 -10.14 24.31 -31.71
N LEU A 91 -9.55 23.49 -30.81
CA LEU A 91 -8.60 23.92 -29.78
C LEU A 91 -7.20 23.29 -29.92
N GLU A 92 -6.76 22.96 -31.13
CA GLU A 92 -5.49 22.26 -31.34
C GLU A 92 -4.27 23.10 -30.90
N ASP A 93 -4.26 24.38 -31.20
CA ASP A 93 -3.11 25.30 -30.98
C ASP A 93 -3.28 26.16 -29.72
N GLU A 94 -4.38 26.04 -28.98
CA GLU A 94 -4.63 26.84 -27.80
C GLU A 94 -3.93 26.32 -26.54
N LYS A 95 -3.50 27.22 -25.66
CA LYS A 95 -2.99 26.86 -24.33
C LYS A 95 -4.14 26.40 -23.45
N LEU A 96 -4.19 25.12 -23.15
CA LEU A 96 -5.26 24.47 -22.40
C LEU A 96 -4.98 24.41 -20.90
N ASN A 97 -6.02 24.44 -20.09
CA ASN A 97 -5.94 24.10 -18.68
C ASN A 97 -5.66 22.58 -18.48
N ASP A 98 -5.34 22.15 -17.24
CA ASP A 98 -4.96 20.77 -16.95
C ASP A 98 -6.02 19.75 -17.39
N LEU A 99 -7.31 20.01 -17.14
CA LEU A 99 -8.41 19.14 -17.57
C LEU A 99 -8.44 18.94 -19.09
N LEU A 100 -8.50 20.03 -19.84
CA LEU A 100 -8.59 19.98 -21.31
C LEU A 100 -7.33 19.40 -21.92
N SER A 101 -6.16 19.68 -21.34
CA SER A 101 -4.89 19.07 -21.77
C SER A 101 -4.92 17.54 -21.63
N ARG A 102 -5.44 17.01 -20.53
CA ARG A 102 -5.59 15.57 -20.30
C ARG A 102 -6.61 14.95 -21.26
N LEU A 103 -7.76 15.61 -21.46
CA LEU A 103 -8.78 15.15 -22.41
C LEU A 103 -8.23 15.12 -23.84
N ARG A 104 -7.39 16.10 -24.24
CA ARG A 104 -6.70 16.10 -25.54
C ARG A 104 -5.76 14.92 -25.68
N VAL A 105 -5.01 14.57 -24.63
CA VAL A 105 -4.14 13.38 -24.64
C VAL A 105 -4.95 12.12 -24.88
N GLU A 106 -6.06 11.93 -24.16
CA GLU A 106 -6.92 10.74 -24.32
C GLU A 106 -7.60 10.71 -25.71
N ARG A 107 -8.07 11.85 -26.22
CA ARG A 107 -8.60 11.95 -27.59
C ARG A 107 -7.56 11.54 -28.61
N ASN A 108 -6.31 12.04 -28.47
CA ASN A 108 -5.24 11.76 -29.43
C ASN A 108 -4.77 10.29 -29.34
N ALA A 109 -4.84 9.66 -28.17
CA ALA A 109 -4.58 8.23 -28.01
C ALA A 109 -5.60 7.35 -28.77
N LEU A 110 -6.76 7.90 -29.14
CA LEU A 110 -7.79 7.25 -29.95
C LEU A 110 -7.81 7.73 -31.42
N ALA A 111 -6.77 8.41 -31.89
CA ALA A 111 -6.74 9.02 -33.23
C ALA A 111 -6.93 8.00 -34.37
N SER A 112 -6.57 6.73 -34.16
CA SER A 112 -6.76 5.64 -35.14
C SER A 112 -8.21 5.13 -35.24
N ASP A 113 -9.10 5.51 -34.30
CA ASP A 113 -10.52 5.12 -34.29
C ASP A 113 -11.41 6.38 -34.05
N PRO A 114 -11.87 7.06 -35.13
CA PRO A 114 -12.72 8.24 -35.01
C PRO A 114 -14.04 8.00 -34.27
N ASP A 115 -14.57 6.79 -34.31
CA ASP A 115 -15.80 6.46 -33.58
C ASP A 115 -15.54 6.33 -32.08
N ALA A 116 -14.38 5.83 -31.68
CA ALA A 116 -13.95 5.86 -30.29
C ALA A 116 -13.73 7.29 -29.77
N GLN A 117 -13.18 8.19 -30.61
CA GLN A 117 -13.08 9.63 -30.26
C GLN A 117 -14.46 10.26 -30.04
N LYS A 118 -15.42 10.01 -30.94
CA LYS A 118 -16.80 10.48 -30.78
C LYS A 118 -17.45 9.90 -29.50
N ALA A 119 -17.23 8.61 -29.26
CA ALA A 119 -17.70 7.94 -28.05
C ALA A 119 -17.12 8.58 -26.78
N LEU A 120 -15.81 8.93 -26.77
CA LEU A 120 -15.18 9.64 -25.68
C LEU A 120 -15.81 11.03 -25.48
N GLY A 121 -16.04 11.78 -26.56
CA GLY A 121 -16.68 13.10 -26.48
C GLY A 121 -18.07 13.03 -25.83
N ARG A 122 -18.92 12.09 -26.28
CA ARG A 122 -20.24 11.84 -25.68
C ARG A 122 -20.14 11.46 -24.20
N LEU A 123 -19.25 10.54 -23.88
CA LEU A 123 -19.01 10.07 -22.52
C LEU A 123 -18.57 11.20 -21.58
N VAL A 124 -17.59 12.01 -22.01
CA VAL A 124 -17.07 13.13 -21.21
C VAL A 124 -18.12 14.22 -21.01
N LEU A 125 -18.87 14.59 -22.06
CA LEU A 125 -19.96 15.58 -21.95
C LEU A 125 -21.08 15.09 -21.03
N HIS A 126 -21.42 13.81 -21.08
CA HIS A 126 -22.41 13.23 -20.20
C HIS A 126 -21.95 13.21 -18.73
N VAL A 127 -20.70 12.79 -18.49
CA VAL A 127 -20.09 12.83 -17.16
C VAL A 127 -19.94 14.27 -16.65
N GLU A 128 -19.64 15.24 -17.54
CA GLU A 128 -19.61 16.65 -17.17
C GLU A 128 -20.97 17.10 -16.63
N LYS A 129 -22.05 16.68 -17.26
CA LYS A 129 -23.39 17.08 -16.87
C LYS A 129 -23.89 16.40 -15.59
N TYR A 130 -23.59 15.13 -15.37
CA TYR A 130 -24.23 14.32 -14.32
C TYR A 130 -23.27 13.74 -13.28
N GLY A 131 -21.96 13.62 -13.58
CA GLY A 131 -21.00 12.94 -12.72
C GLY A 131 -19.90 13.84 -12.17
N HIS A 132 -19.03 13.29 -11.32
CA HIS A 132 -17.92 13.99 -10.67
C HIS A 132 -16.53 13.43 -11.09
N LEU A 133 -16.42 12.71 -12.22
CA LEU A 133 -15.24 11.96 -12.61
C LEU A 133 -14.18 12.80 -13.35
N LEU A 134 -14.45 14.05 -13.70
CA LEU A 134 -13.54 14.91 -14.45
C LEU A 134 -12.53 15.66 -13.54
N ARG A 135 -12.00 14.97 -12.53
CA ARG A 135 -10.96 15.52 -11.66
C ARG A 135 -9.60 14.89 -12.01
N PRO A 136 -8.55 15.70 -12.20
CA PRO A 136 -7.22 15.21 -12.57
C PRO A 136 -6.42 14.68 -11.37
N MET A 137 -7.05 13.93 -10.45
CA MET A 137 -6.45 13.40 -9.23
C MET A 137 -6.15 11.91 -9.37
N PRO A 138 -5.03 11.42 -8.81
CA PRO A 138 -4.75 9.99 -8.76
C PRO A 138 -5.84 9.23 -8.00
N VAL A 139 -6.29 8.10 -8.56
CA VAL A 139 -7.35 7.26 -7.98
C VAL A 139 -6.77 6.25 -6.99
N LEU A 140 -5.69 5.59 -7.36
CA LEU A 140 -5.05 4.55 -6.55
C LEU A 140 -3.68 5.05 -6.06
N LYS A 141 -3.51 5.18 -4.74
CA LYS A 141 -2.24 5.65 -4.14
C LYS A 141 -1.03 4.81 -4.58
N ARG A 142 -1.19 3.49 -4.70
CA ARG A 142 -0.11 2.58 -5.09
C ARG A 142 0.42 2.82 -6.51
N LEU A 143 -0.43 3.25 -7.44
CA LEU A 143 -0.01 3.57 -8.81
C LEU A 143 0.65 4.96 -8.90
N GLY A 144 0.74 5.69 -7.78
CA GLY A 144 1.36 7.01 -7.73
C GLY A 144 0.64 8.07 -8.56
N ALA A 145 1.31 9.20 -8.78
CA ALA A 145 0.81 10.34 -9.56
C ALA A 145 0.94 10.12 -11.09
N ASN A 146 0.77 8.91 -11.58
CA ASN A 146 0.77 8.61 -13.00
C ASN A 146 -0.47 9.22 -13.68
N ARG A 147 -0.30 9.81 -14.87
CA ARG A 147 -1.40 10.37 -15.67
C ARG A 147 -2.48 9.34 -16.01
N ALA A 148 -2.11 8.09 -16.18
CA ALA A 148 -3.02 6.97 -16.41
C ALA A 148 -3.90 6.62 -15.19
N ASN A 149 -3.44 6.93 -13.98
CA ASN A 149 -4.15 6.65 -12.73
C ASN A 149 -5.18 7.75 -12.40
N THR A 150 -6.03 8.09 -13.36
CA THR A 150 -7.10 9.08 -13.21
C THR A 150 -8.39 8.58 -13.85
N TYR A 151 -9.54 9.08 -13.39
CA TYR A 151 -10.80 8.76 -14.06
C TYR A 151 -10.86 9.32 -15.47
N ILE A 152 -10.18 10.44 -15.78
CA ILE A 152 -10.13 11.01 -17.14
C ILE A 152 -9.49 10.00 -18.09
N ALA A 153 -8.34 9.41 -17.71
CA ALA A 153 -7.71 8.36 -18.51
C ALA A 153 -8.59 7.10 -18.60
N ALA A 154 -9.24 6.72 -17.50
CA ALA A 154 -10.14 5.58 -17.48
C ALA A 154 -11.36 5.76 -18.41
N LEU A 155 -11.88 6.98 -18.57
CA LEU A 155 -12.93 7.29 -19.55
C LEU A 155 -12.43 7.08 -20.99
N GLY A 156 -11.16 7.43 -21.28
CA GLY A 156 -10.52 7.13 -22.57
C GLY A 156 -10.45 5.63 -22.84
N GLN A 157 -10.09 4.83 -21.80
CA GLN A 157 -10.08 3.38 -21.92
C GLN A 157 -11.50 2.81 -22.16
N LEU A 158 -12.52 3.28 -21.45
CA LEU A 158 -13.91 2.85 -21.70
C LEU A 158 -14.36 3.19 -23.13
N ALA A 159 -14.00 4.37 -23.64
CA ALA A 159 -14.35 4.79 -24.99
C ALA A 159 -13.66 3.93 -26.07
N ARG A 160 -12.43 3.46 -25.85
CA ARG A 160 -11.75 2.49 -26.73
C ARG A 160 -12.59 1.23 -26.98
N HIS A 161 -13.37 0.83 -25.97
CA HIS A 161 -14.26 -0.33 -26.04
C HIS A 161 -15.70 0.03 -26.44
N HIS A 162 -15.95 1.17 -27.08
CA HIS A 162 -17.29 1.68 -27.41
C HIS A 162 -18.15 0.65 -28.18
N ARG A 163 -17.55 -0.18 -29.03
CA ARG A 163 -18.27 -1.23 -29.78
C ARG A 163 -18.81 -2.35 -28.89
N ALA A 164 -18.28 -2.48 -27.68
CA ALA A 164 -18.75 -3.45 -26.68
C ALA A 164 -19.76 -2.86 -25.69
N TRP A 165 -20.13 -1.59 -25.82
CA TRP A 165 -21.11 -0.98 -24.94
C TRP A 165 -22.48 -1.64 -25.12
N LEU A 166 -23.06 -2.01 -24.00
CA LEU A 166 -24.35 -2.70 -23.92
C LEU A 166 -25.53 -1.73 -23.83
N ARG A 167 -25.30 -0.54 -23.30
CA ARG A 167 -26.30 0.51 -23.08
C ARG A 167 -25.75 1.86 -23.51
N PRO A 168 -26.58 2.78 -23.97
CA PRO A 168 -26.19 4.15 -24.29
C PRO A 168 -25.68 4.86 -23.01
N VAL A 169 -24.61 5.67 -23.13
CA VAL A 169 -24.11 6.45 -22.00
C VAL A 169 -25.13 7.47 -21.49
N GLU A 170 -26.01 7.91 -22.35
CA GLU A 170 -27.05 8.88 -22.06
C GLU A 170 -28.10 8.39 -21.04
N GLU A 171 -28.21 7.09 -20.88
CA GLU A 171 -29.10 6.46 -19.90
C GLU A 171 -28.46 6.34 -18.51
N TRP A 172 -27.12 6.49 -18.41
CA TRP A 172 -26.47 6.39 -17.12
C TRP A 172 -26.74 7.61 -16.24
N ARG A 173 -27.07 7.35 -14.98
CA ARG A 173 -27.17 8.36 -13.92
C ARG A 173 -26.44 7.85 -12.69
N PRO A 174 -25.60 8.68 -12.04
CA PRO A 174 -24.98 8.31 -10.78
C PRO A 174 -26.02 8.32 -9.65
N ASP A 175 -25.93 7.32 -8.79
CA ASP A 175 -26.72 7.17 -7.56
C ASP A 175 -26.01 7.72 -6.32
N THR A 176 -24.80 8.21 -6.47
CA THR A 176 -23.93 8.70 -5.39
C THR A 176 -23.02 9.83 -5.89
N ALA A 177 -22.64 10.75 -5.00
CA ALA A 177 -21.64 11.80 -5.27
C ALA A 177 -20.18 11.29 -5.21
N LYS A 178 -19.93 10.08 -4.66
CA LYS A 178 -18.59 9.52 -4.52
C LYS A 178 -18.05 9.05 -5.87
N GLU A 179 -16.89 9.54 -6.27
CA GLU A 179 -16.31 9.33 -7.61
C GLU A 179 -16.10 7.85 -7.94
N ARG A 180 -15.57 7.07 -6.98
CA ARG A 180 -15.27 5.67 -7.26
C ARG A 180 -16.50 4.81 -7.50
N PRO A 181 -17.56 4.81 -6.67
CA PRO A 181 -18.81 4.15 -6.98
C PRO A 181 -19.45 4.65 -8.29
N GLN A 182 -19.35 5.96 -8.60
CA GLN A 182 -19.80 6.48 -9.90
C GLN A 182 -19.07 5.82 -11.06
N PHE A 183 -17.74 5.74 -11.00
CA PHE A 183 -16.96 5.09 -12.06
C PHE A 183 -17.31 3.61 -12.20
N GLN A 184 -17.45 2.90 -11.07
CA GLN A 184 -17.86 1.51 -11.04
C GLN A 184 -19.24 1.32 -11.69
N SER A 185 -20.21 2.15 -11.32
CA SER A 185 -21.56 2.13 -11.90
C SER A 185 -21.52 2.39 -13.41
N LEU A 186 -20.74 3.39 -13.85
CA LEU A 186 -20.57 3.73 -15.26
C LEU A 186 -19.95 2.58 -16.07
N ALA A 187 -18.86 2.02 -15.61
CA ALA A 187 -18.19 0.91 -16.30
C ALA A 187 -19.12 -0.31 -16.42
N ARG A 188 -19.89 -0.62 -15.36
CA ARG A 188 -20.88 -1.70 -15.38
C ARG A 188 -22.08 -1.37 -16.26
N HIS A 189 -22.56 -0.13 -16.26
CA HIS A 189 -23.63 0.30 -17.16
C HIS A 189 -23.23 0.04 -18.62
N LEU A 190 -22.02 0.43 -18.99
CA LEU A 190 -21.54 0.32 -20.35
C LEU A 190 -21.20 -1.12 -20.77
N LEU A 191 -20.59 -1.92 -19.90
CA LEU A 191 -19.89 -3.13 -20.31
C LEU A 191 -20.34 -4.41 -19.58
N ALA A 192 -21.22 -4.34 -18.56
CA ALA A 192 -21.53 -5.50 -17.75
C ALA A 192 -23.00 -5.93 -17.86
N ARG A 193 -23.21 -7.23 -18.14
CA ARG A 193 -24.50 -7.93 -18.01
C ARG A 193 -24.65 -8.56 -16.65
N TYR A 194 -23.52 -8.90 -16.01
CA TYR A 194 -23.46 -9.61 -14.74
C TYR A 194 -22.58 -8.83 -13.75
N GLU A 195 -22.68 -9.18 -12.47
CA GLU A 195 -21.91 -8.54 -11.41
C GLU A 195 -20.41 -8.78 -11.59
N VAL A 196 -19.62 -7.73 -11.38
CA VAL A 196 -18.17 -7.73 -11.50
C VAL A 196 -17.56 -7.34 -10.17
N PRO A 197 -16.57 -8.08 -9.63
CA PRO A 197 -15.88 -7.73 -8.39
C PRO A 197 -15.22 -6.35 -8.45
N ALA A 198 -15.26 -5.62 -7.33
CA ALA A 198 -14.74 -4.26 -7.27
C ALA A 198 -13.26 -4.08 -7.69
N PRO A 199 -12.33 -5.01 -7.42
CA PRO A 199 -10.95 -4.87 -7.87
C PRO A 199 -10.77 -4.83 -9.40
N MET A 200 -11.70 -5.41 -10.16
CA MET A 200 -11.60 -5.42 -11.62
C MET A 200 -11.72 -4.03 -12.26
N ASP A 201 -12.32 -3.07 -11.56
CA ASP A 201 -12.42 -1.68 -12.05
C ASP A 201 -11.04 -1.04 -12.24
N THR A 202 -10.02 -1.54 -11.55
CA THR A 202 -8.66 -1.00 -11.65
C THR A 202 -7.97 -1.32 -12.97
N ALA A 203 -8.51 -2.25 -13.76
CA ALA A 203 -8.06 -2.52 -15.14
C ALA A 203 -8.11 -1.27 -16.03
N TRP A 204 -9.02 -0.33 -15.73
CA TRP A 204 -9.21 0.91 -16.48
C TRP A 204 -8.24 2.04 -16.07
N LEU A 205 -7.45 1.86 -14.99
CA LEU A 205 -6.61 2.88 -14.36
C LEU A 205 -5.11 2.69 -14.65
N GLN A 206 -4.73 1.80 -15.57
CA GLN A 206 -3.33 1.42 -15.82
C GLN A 206 -2.77 1.95 -17.15
N GLY A 207 -3.54 2.75 -17.88
CA GLY A 207 -3.10 3.39 -19.12
C GLY A 207 -3.18 2.50 -20.36
N HIS A 208 -2.28 2.74 -21.30
CA HIS A 208 -2.29 2.18 -22.65
C HIS A 208 -1.19 1.12 -22.81
N THR A 209 -1.05 0.21 -21.86
CA THR A 209 -0.11 -0.92 -21.93
C THR A 209 -0.81 -2.20 -22.36
N GLU A 210 -0.07 -3.16 -22.89
CA GLU A 210 -0.61 -4.47 -23.29
C GLU A 210 -1.22 -5.20 -22.08
N GLU A 211 -0.56 -5.12 -20.93
CA GLU A 211 -1.04 -5.71 -19.68
C GLU A 211 -2.37 -5.05 -19.22
N ALA A 212 -2.51 -3.74 -19.39
CA ALA A 212 -3.75 -3.04 -19.09
C ALA A 212 -4.88 -3.51 -20.01
N TYR A 213 -4.62 -3.64 -21.31
CA TYR A 213 -5.61 -4.15 -22.27
C TYR A 213 -6.02 -5.58 -21.96
N GLN A 214 -5.08 -6.43 -21.58
CA GLN A 214 -5.38 -7.80 -21.16
C GLN A 214 -6.27 -7.84 -19.90
N GLN A 215 -6.02 -6.98 -18.92
CA GLN A 215 -6.87 -6.86 -17.73
C GLN A 215 -8.28 -6.35 -18.07
N GLN A 216 -8.41 -5.45 -19.06
CA GLN A 216 -9.70 -4.98 -19.58
C GLN A 216 -10.46 -6.12 -20.26
N GLU A 217 -9.77 -7.02 -20.98
CA GLU A 217 -10.41 -8.21 -21.54
C GLU A 217 -10.91 -9.16 -20.44
N TRP A 218 -10.15 -9.35 -19.35
CA TRP A 218 -10.65 -10.13 -18.21
C TRP A 218 -11.90 -9.51 -17.59
N PHE A 219 -11.92 -8.16 -17.45
CA PHE A 219 -13.12 -7.46 -17.00
C PHE A 219 -14.33 -7.78 -17.90
N LYS A 220 -14.21 -7.62 -19.22
CA LYS A 220 -15.29 -7.89 -20.18
C LYS A 220 -15.72 -9.35 -20.15
N HIS A 221 -14.78 -10.27 -20.02
CA HIS A 221 -15.06 -11.71 -19.91
C HIS A 221 -15.96 -12.03 -18.71
N VAL A 222 -15.60 -11.53 -17.52
CA VAL A 222 -16.41 -11.72 -16.30
C VAL A 222 -17.71 -10.94 -16.37
N ALA A 223 -17.68 -9.70 -16.86
CA ALA A 223 -18.85 -8.85 -17.08
C ALA A 223 -19.89 -9.48 -18.05
N GLY A 224 -19.42 -10.31 -18.99
CA GLY A 224 -20.24 -11.11 -19.89
C GLY A 224 -20.82 -12.38 -19.26
N GLY A 225 -20.52 -12.68 -17.98
CA GLY A 225 -21.00 -13.85 -17.25
C GLY A 225 -20.09 -15.09 -17.41
N GLN A 226 -18.93 -14.92 -18.00
CA GLN A 226 -17.99 -16.03 -18.17
C GLN A 226 -17.11 -16.21 -16.93
N ASN A 227 -16.62 -17.42 -16.71
CA ASN A 227 -15.86 -17.75 -15.51
C ASN A 227 -14.44 -17.17 -15.59
N LEU A 228 -13.96 -16.52 -14.51
CA LEU A 228 -12.59 -16.00 -14.40
C LEU A 228 -11.51 -17.06 -14.73
N ARG A 229 -11.79 -18.33 -14.48
CA ARG A 229 -10.87 -19.44 -14.78
C ARG A 229 -10.61 -19.65 -16.28
N THR A 230 -11.49 -19.14 -17.13
CA THR A 230 -11.39 -19.21 -18.59
C THR A 230 -11.01 -17.87 -19.22
N ALA A 231 -10.69 -16.86 -18.41
CA ALA A 231 -10.37 -15.51 -18.87
C ALA A 231 -8.94 -15.38 -19.45
N GLY A 232 -8.13 -16.44 -19.42
CA GLY A 232 -6.74 -16.38 -19.90
C GLY A 232 -5.78 -15.66 -18.94
N VAL A 233 -6.11 -15.61 -17.64
CA VAL A 233 -5.20 -15.07 -16.63
C VAL A 233 -3.92 -15.92 -16.60
N PRO A 234 -2.70 -15.33 -16.66
CA PRO A 234 -1.44 -16.08 -16.74
C PRO A 234 -1.05 -16.71 -15.39
N MET A 235 -2.02 -17.34 -14.74
CA MET A 235 -1.84 -18.13 -13.53
C MET A 235 -2.94 -19.18 -13.42
N LYS A 236 -2.67 -20.24 -12.65
CA LYS A 236 -3.67 -21.31 -12.41
C LYS A 236 -4.77 -20.82 -11.47
N VAL A 237 -5.88 -20.36 -12.01
CA VAL A 237 -7.06 -19.96 -11.23
C VAL A 237 -7.86 -21.18 -10.81
N THR A 238 -7.84 -21.55 -9.52
CA THR A 238 -8.63 -22.67 -8.97
C THR A 238 -10.10 -22.23 -8.71
N LYS A 239 -11.00 -23.22 -8.50
CA LYS A 239 -12.40 -22.91 -8.12
C LYS A 239 -12.48 -22.06 -6.84
N ARG A 240 -11.69 -22.44 -5.80
CA ARG A 240 -11.64 -21.72 -4.53
C ARG A 240 -11.12 -20.29 -4.71
N MET A 241 -10.03 -20.11 -5.47
CA MET A 241 -9.49 -18.79 -5.78
C MET A 241 -10.50 -17.91 -6.50
N ALA A 242 -11.16 -18.44 -7.55
CA ALA A 242 -12.20 -17.69 -8.27
C ALA A 242 -13.35 -17.29 -7.34
N HIS A 243 -13.79 -18.19 -6.45
CA HIS A 243 -14.84 -17.90 -5.48
C HIS A 243 -14.44 -16.75 -4.54
N ILE A 244 -13.24 -16.81 -3.94
CA ILE A 244 -12.72 -15.76 -3.06
C ILE A 244 -12.64 -14.42 -3.81
N PHE A 245 -12.07 -14.42 -5.02
CA PHE A 245 -11.93 -13.22 -5.84
C PHE A 245 -13.29 -12.58 -6.17
N MET A 246 -14.29 -13.38 -6.56
CA MET A 246 -15.62 -12.88 -6.91
C MET A 246 -16.36 -12.24 -5.72
N GLN A 247 -16.01 -12.58 -4.49
CA GLN A 247 -16.62 -11.99 -3.29
C GLN A 247 -15.91 -10.72 -2.79
N MET A 248 -14.81 -10.30 -3.42
CA MET A 248 -14.07 -9.12 -2.98
C MET A 248 -14.84 -7.83 -3.25
N LYS A 249 -15.30 -7.18 -2.18
CA LYS A 249 -16.03 -5.91 -2.23
C LYS A 249 -15.11 -4.68 -2.04
N HIS A 250 -13.89 -4.88 -1.53
CA HIS A 250 -12.99 -3.78 -1.18
C HIS A 250 -12.25 -3.24 -2.41
N PRO A 251 -12.42 -1.96 -2.71
CA PRO A 251 -11.87 -1.33 -3.90
C PRO A 251 -10.41 -0.89 -3.77
N HIS A 252 -9.70 -1.19 -2.67
CA HIS A 252 -8.37 -0.63 -2.39
C HIS A 252 -7.21 -1.36 -3.08
N HIS A 253 -7.47 -2.54 -3.64
CA HIS A 253 -6.47 -3.35 -4.32
C HIS A 253 -6.56 -3.20 -5.83
N THR A 254 -5.40 -3.26 -6.51
CA THR A 254 -5.40 -3.47 -7.96
C THR A 254 -5.95 -4.86 -8.29
N LEU A 255 -6.32 -5.09 -9.56
CA LEU A 255 -6.79 -6.39 -10.01
C LEU A 255 -5.75 -7.49 -9.74
N LEU A 256 -4.47 -7.22 -10.01
CA LEU A 256 -3.39 -8.18 -9.77
C LEU A 256 -3.20 -8.47 -8.28
N GLN A 257 -3.24 -7.45 -7.42
CA GLN A 257 -3.19 -7.64 -5.97
C GLN A 257 -4.35 -8.48 -5.46
N ALA A 258 -5.56 -8.23 -5.95
CA ALA A 258 -6.73 -8.99 -5.56
C ALA A 258 -6.63 -10.46 -6.01
N LEU A 259 -6.10 -10.72 -7.22
CA LEU A 259 -5.78 -12.08 -7.67
C LEU A 259 -4.75 -12.74 -6.76
N ARG A 260 -3.71 -12.02 -6.36
CA ARG A 260 -2.67 -12.53 -5.45
C ARG A 260 -3.21 -12.84 -4.05
N ILE A 261 -4.05 -11.97 -3.51
CA ILE A 261 -4.76 -12.22 -2.23
C ILE A 261 -5.60 -13.49 -2.35
N ALA A 262 -6.45 -13.57 -3.39
CA ALA A 262 -7.30 -14.74 -3.61
C ALA A 262 -6.49 -16.04 -3.78
N GLN A 263 -5.33 -15.98 -4.43
CA GLN A 263 -4.42 -17.10 -4.55
C GLN A 263 -3.86 -17.53 -3.18
N ALA A 264 -3.32 -16.59 -2.41
CA ALA A 264 -2.72 -16.89 -1.12
C ALA A 264 -3.75 -17.44 -0.13
N GLU A 265 -4.97 -16.88 -0.08
CA GLU A 265 -6.09 -17.40 0.73
C GLU A 265 -6.56 -18.78 0.25
N ALA A 266 -6.62 -19.00 -1.07
CA ALA A 266 -6.97 -20.31 -1.63
C ALA A 266 -5.93 -21.40 -1.27
N LEU A 267 -4.67 -21.03 -1.09
CA LEU A 267 -3.57 -21.88 -0.65
C LEU A 267 -3.54 -22.08 0.89
N GLY A 268 -4.41 -21.41 1.65
CA GLY A 268 -4.52 -21.56 3.10
C GLY A 268 -3.93 -20.42 3.92
N GLY A 269 -3.49 -19.33 3.31
CA GLY A 269 -3.11 -18.11 3.99
C GLY A 269 -4.30 -17.43 4.67
N ASP A 270 -4.09 -16.83 5.84
CA ASP A 270 -5.08 -15.90 6.41
C ASP A 270 -5.07 -14.55 5.66
N SER A 271 -6.03 -13.70 5.96
CA SER A 271 -6.18 -12.40 5.28
C SER A 271 -4.96 -11.49 5.45
N HIS A 272 -4.29 -11.51 6.63
CA HIS A 272 -3.11 -10.69 6.88
C HIS A 272 -1.89 -11.19 6.09
N CYS A 273 -1.62 -12.49 6.12
CA CYS A 273 -0.56 -13.11 5.33
C CYS A 273 -0.76 -12.83 3.85
N SER A 274 -1.97 -13.03 3.34
CA SER A 274 -2.32 -12.82 1.93
C SER A 274 -2.14 -11.37 1.51
N TRP A 275 -2.50 -10.43 2.40
CA TRP A 275 -2.26 -9.00 2.18
C TRP A 275 -0.76 -8.67 2.13
N TYR A 276 0.07 -9.22 3.03
CA TYR A 276 1.52 -9.00 3.00
C TYR A 276 2.17 -9.58 1.75
N VAL A 277 1.73 -10.76 1.28
CA VAL A 277 2.17 -11.32 -0.01
C VAL A 277 1.85 -10.37 -1.16
N ALA A 278 0.60 -9.87 -1.23
CA ALA A 278 0.18 -8.94 -2.27
C ALA A 278 0.80 -7.54 -2.14
N ALA A 279 1.30 -7.17 -0.96
CA ALA A 279 2.02 -5.92 -0.74
C ALA A 279 3.47 -5.95 -1.26
N THR A 280 4.05 -7.14 -1.50
CA THR A 280 5.32 -7.29 -2.23
C THR A 280 5.10 -7.07 -3.73
N PRO A 281 6.16 -6.97 -4.56
CA PRO A 281 6.02 -6.90 -6.02
C PRO A 281 5.32 -8.11 -6.66
N LEU A 282 5.11 -9.21 -5.91
CA LEU A 282 4.24 -10.32 -6.37
C LEU A 282 2.79 -9.88 -6.59
N GLY A 283 2.34 -8.81 -5.94
CA GLY A 283 1.02 -8.22 -6.19
C GLY A 283 0.94 -7.35 -7.43
N ASP A 284 2.06 -7.09 -8.10
CA ASP A 284 2.11 -6.21 -9.28
C ASP A 284 2.44 -6.97 -10.58
N SER A 285 2.86 -8.24 -10.47
CA SER A 285 3.20 -9.11 -11.62
C SER A 285 2.72 -10.53 -11.41
N LEU A 286 2.36 -11.20 -12.51
CA LEU A 286 2.03 -12.63 -12.56
C LEU A 286 3.10 -13.44 -13.32
N GLU A 287 4.29 -12.88 -13.50
CA GLU A 287 5.40 -13.60 -14.13
C GLU A 287 5.95 -14.71 -13.24
N ASN A 288 6.44 -15.77 -13.87
CA ASN A 288 7.10 -16.89 -13.19
C ASN A 288 6.26 -17.57 -12.10
N GLU A 289 4.93 -17.66 -12.28
CA GLU A 289 3.98 -18.18 -11.30
C GLU A 289 4.33 -19.58 -10.80
N ASP A 290 4.81 -20.48 -11.67
CA ASP A 290 5.18 -21.85 -11.30
C ASP A 290 6.24 -21.90 -10.20
N PHE A 291 7.11 -20.91 -10.17
CA PHE A 291 8.10 -20.77 -9.11
C PHE A 291 7.55 -20.02 -7.90
N TRP A 292 6.92 -18.85 -8.13
CA TRP A 292 6.48 -17.98 -7.04
C TRP A 292 5.41 -18.62 -6.15
N ILE A 293 4.61 -19.56 -6.65
CA ILE A 293 3.69 -20.34 -5.82
C ILE A 293 4.41 -21.08 -4.69
N SER A 294 5.64 -21.54 -4.92
CA SER A 294 6.46 -22.19 -3.88
C SER A 294 6.92 -21.23 -2.78
N VAL A 295 7.15 -19.97 -3.14
CA VAL A 295 7.49 -18.90 -2.19
C VAL A 295 6.25 -18.46 -1.40
N ILE A 296 5.08 -18.37 -2.05
CA ILE A 296 3.80 -18.09 -1.37
C ILE A 296 3.49 -19.18 -0.33
N HIS A 297 3.68 -20.46 -0.68
CA HIS A 297 3.57 -21.56 0.29
C HIS A 297 4.56 -21.42 1.46
N PHE A 298 5.79 -20.97 1.18
CA PHE A 298 6.77 -20.70 2.24
C PHE A 298 6.28 -19.60 3.17
N TYR A 299 5.75 -18.49 2.65
CA TYR A 299 5.17 -17.43 3.48
C TYR A 299 4.02 -17.94 4.34
N ILE A 300 3.06 -18.64 3.76
CA ILE A 300 1.89 -19.18 4.47
C ILE A 300 2.31 -20.13 5.59
N ASN A 301 3.17 -21.11 5.28
CA ASN A 301 3.60 -22.13 6.24
C ASN A 301 4.44 -21.57 7.39
N ASN A 302 5.09 -20.44 7.19
CA ASN A 302 5.96 -19.84 8.20
C ASN A 302 5.40 -18.53 8.80
N TYR A 303 4.24 -18.07 8.37
CA TYR A 303 3.65 -16.79 8.76
C TYR A 303 3.57 -16.59 10.28
N PRO A 304 3.18 -17.56 11.11
CA PRO A 304 3.15 -17.36 12.57
C PRO A 304 4.52 -17.06 13.19
N MET A 305 5.62 -17.40 12.49
CA MET A 305 7.00 -17.19 12.94
C MET A 305 7.76 -16.16 12.09
N LEU A 306 7.24 -15.86 10.90
CA LEU A 306 7.83 -14.93 9.95
C LEU A 306 7.29 -13.52 10.22
N HIS A 307 8.15 -12.65 10.73
CA HIS A 307 7.72 -11.26 10.90
C HIS A 307 7.42 -10.62 9.53
N ARG A 308 6.35 -9.79 9.47
CA ARG A 308 5.89 -9.11 8.24
C ARG A 308 6.99 -8.39 7.45
N THR A 309 8.03 -7.90 8.14
CA THR A 309 9.15 -7.18 7.52
C THR A 309 10.05 -8.05 6.66
N TYR A 310 9.93 -9.38 6.72
CA TYR A 310 10.72 -10.27 5.89
C TYR A 310 10.07 -10.57 4.52
N PHE A 311 8.80 -10.21 4.30
CA PHE A 311 8.15 -10.53 3.03
C PHE A 311 8.88 -9.89 1.85
N LEU A 312 9.13 -8.58 1.90
CA LEU A 312 9.87 -7.89 0.84
C LEU A 312 11.34 -8.31 0.76
N PRO A 313 12.14 -8.34 1.85
CA PRO A 313 13.52 -8.82 1.80
C PRO A 313 13.69 -10.23 1.23
N VAL A 314 12.81 -11.16 1.56
CA VAL A 314 12.83 -12.52 0.99
C VAL A 314 12.54 -12.50 -0.50
N TYR A 315 11.56 -11.71 -0.94
CA TYR A 315 11.28 -11.51 -2.37
C TYR A 315 12.50 -10.95 -3.10
N ASP A 316 13.10 -9.86 -2.60
CA ASP A 316 14.24 -9.18 -3.21
C ASP A 316 15.45 -10.11 -3.31
N TYR A 317 15.77 -10.83 -2.24
CA TYR A 317 16.83 -11.83 -2.24
C TYR A 317 16.60 -12.90 -3.31
N ILE A 318 15.41 -13.50 -3.34
CA ILE A 318 15.08 -14.57 -4.29
C ILE A 318 15.12 -14.04 -5.73
N ARG A 319 14.54 -12.85 -5.98
CA ARG A 319 14.57 -12.20 -7.28
C ARG A 319 16.01 -11.97 -7.75
N HIS A 320 16.86 -11.45 -6.89
CA HIS A 320 18.27 -11.25 -7.19
C HIS A 320 18.98 -12.58 -7.50
N GLN A 321 18.80 -13.57 -6.65
CA GLN A 321 19.51 -14.84 -6.81
C GLN A 321 19.09 -15.60 -8.07
N LYS A 322 17.80 -15.55 -8.45
CA LYS A 322 17.25 -16.40 -9.50
C LYS A 322 17.08 -15.70 -10.84
N TYR A 323 16.79 -14.40 -10.85
CA TYR A 323 16.31 -13.72 -12.06
C TYR A 323 17.15 -12.52 -12.50
N LEU A 324 17.90 -11.88 -11.60
CA LEU A 324 18.69 -10.71 -11.99
C LEU A 324 20.08 -11.12 -12.47
N PRO A 325 20.48 -10.69 -13.70
CA PRO A 325 21.83 -10.91 -14.21
C PRO A 325 22.88 -10.30 -13.28
N GLN A 326 24.05 -10.95 -13.19
CA GLN A 326 25.20 -10.40 -12.48
C GLN A 326 26.03 -9.53 -13.45
N GLN A 327 26.59 -8.44 -12.91
CA GLN A 327 27.64 -7.71 -13.60
C GLN A 327 28.99 -8.41 -13.31
N ILE A 328 29.60 -8.98 -14.33
CA ILE A 328 30.90 -9.66 -14.23
C ILE A 328 31.97 -8.75 -14.81
N THR A 329 32.93 -8.35 -13.97
CA THR A 329 34.09 -7.57 -14.42
C THR A 329 35.14 -8.51 -15.04
N GLN A 330 35.42 -8.34 -16.30
CA GLN A 330 36.49 -9.07 -16.98
C GLN A 330 37.87 -8.55 -16.61
N PRO A 331 38.96 -9.31 -16.82
CA PRO A 331 40.33 -8.94 -16.43
C PRO A 331 40.82 -7.58 -16.94
N TYR A 332 40.21 -7.03 -17.97
CA TYR A 332 40.53 -5.72 -18.57
C TYR A 332 39.56 -4.61 -18.14
N GLY A 333 38.76 -4.81 -17.08
CA GLY A 333 37.85 -3.78 -16.55
C GLY A 333 36.52 -3.64 -17.29
N THR A 334 36.27 -4.41 -18.36
CA THR A 334 34.99 -4.42 -19.07
C THR A 334 33.95 -5.16 -18.25
N GLN A 335 32.78 -4.56 -18.05
CA GLN A 335 31.64 -5.23 -17.41
C GLN A 335 30.76 -5.93 -18.46
N ILE A 336 30.42 -7.18 -18.20
CA ILE A 336 29.49 -7.96 -19.03
C ILE A 336 28.35 -8.50 -18.15
N GLU A 337 27.16 -8.62 -18.73
CA GLU A 337 26.05 -9.31 -18.08
C GLU A 337 26.28 -10.83 -18.08
N GLY A 338 26.31 -11.41 -16.89
CA GLY A 338 26.34 -12.86 -16.67
C GLY A 338 25.01 -13.41 -16.21
N PRO A 339 24.88 -14.75 -16.07
CA PRO A 339 23.67 -15.34 -15.54
C PRO A 339 23.41 -14.90 -14.10
N PRO A 340 22.16 -15.03 -13.60
CA PRO A 340 21.87 -14.79 -12.19
C PRO A 340 22.76 -15.64 -11.25
N PRO A 341 22.98 -15.22 -10.00
CA PRO A 341 23.84 -15.95 -9.04
C PRO A 341 23.45 -17.41 -8.84
N GLN A 342 22.15 -17.70 -8.83
CA GLN A 342 21.59 -19.05 -8.67
C GLN A 342 20.38 -19.25 -9.60
N PRO A 343 20.58 -19.48 -10.92
CA PRO A 343 19.47 -19.65 -11.87
C PRO A 343 18.53 -20.82 -11.49
N ASN A 344 19.10 -21.86 -10.85
CA ASN A 344 18.38 -23.05 -10.39
C ASN A 344 17.85 -22.93 -8.95
N PHE A 345 17.75 -21.71 -8.41
CA PHE A 345 17.22 -21.49 -7.07
C PHE A 345 15.84 -22.13 -6.91
N CYS A 346 15.66 -22.94 -5.85
CA CYS A 346 14.38 -23.57 -5.52
C CYS A 346 14.11 -23.49 -4.02
N MET A 347 12.83 -23.55 -3.63
CA MET A 347 12.38 -23.50 -2.24
C MET A 347 12.40 -24.87 -1.54
N LYS A 348 12.49 -25.96 -2.30
CA LYS A 348 12.47 -27.33 -1.78
C LYS A 348 13.62 -27.57 -0.81
N GLY A 349 13.33 -28.06 0.38
CA GLY A 349 14.32 -28.37 1.42
C GLY A 349 14.91 -27.17 2.15
N ARG A 350 14.40 -25.93 1.94
CA ARG A 350 14.84 -24.75 2.66
C ARG A 350 14.01 -24.54 3.92
N SER A 351 14.67 -24.52 5.08
CA SER A 351 14.01 -24.08 6.32
C SER A 351 13.93 -22.55 6.38
N ALA A 352 12.94 -22.02 7.09
CA ALA A 352 12.80 -20.58 7.30
C ALA A 352 14.08 -19.97 7.90
N ALA A 353 14.65 -20.60 8.93
CA ALA A 353 15.86 -20.09 9.58
C ALA A 353 17.05 -20.01 8.61
N LYS A 354 17.23 -21.00 7.73
CA LYS A 354 18.33 -21.00 6.75
C LYS A 354 18.12 -19.92 5.69
N LEU A 355 16.89 -19.79 5.16
CA LEU A 355 16.60 -18.77 4.16
C LEU A 355 16.75 -17.36 4.74
N LEU A 356 16.21 -17.10 5.94
CA LEU A 356 16.30 -15.79 6.56
C LEU A 356 17.77 -15.40 6.89
N ASN A 357 18.59 -16.36 7.36
CA ASN A 357 20.02 -16.09 7.52
C ASN A 357 20.71 -15.74 6.19
N GLN A 358 20.34 -16.37 5.08
CA GLN A 358 20.88 -16.05 3.75
C GLN A 358 20.41 -14.66 3.28
N VAL A 359 19.16 -14.32 3.53
CA VAL A 359 18.59 -12.99 3.25
C VAL A 359 19.35 -11.92 4.03
N ASP A 360 19.53 -12.12 5.33
CA ASP A 360 20.24 -11.18 6.20
C ASP A 360 21.70 -11.01 5.75
N GLN A 361 22.43 -12.11 5.47
CA GLN A 361 23.79 -12.06 4.96
C GLN A 361 23.91 -11.34 3.61
N TRP A 362 22.96 -11.59 2.70
CA TRP A 362 22.95 -10.93 1.40
C TRP A 362 22.72 -9.42 1.55
N HIS A 363 21.80 -9.00 2.41
CA HIS A 363 21.58 -7.57 2.70
C HIS A 363 22.82 -6.94 3.39
N GLU A 364 23.54 -7.68 4.23
CA GLU A 364 24.82 -7.24 4.78
C GLU A 364 25.87 -6.99 3.68
N THR A 365 25.96 -7.87 2.68
CA THR A 365 26.90 -7.69 1.55
C THR A 365 26.51 -6.51 0.67
N LEU A 366 25.22 -6.30 0.39
CA LEU A 366 24.75 -5.12 -0.34
C LEU A 366 25.05 -3.81 0.42
N SER A 367 24.94 -3.86 1.75
CA SER A 367 25.25 -2.73 2.60
C SER A 367 26.76 -2.42 2.69
N GLY A 368 27.61 -3.38 2.30
CA GLY A 368 29.08 -3.25 2.27
C GLY A 368 29.66 -2.72 0.95
N ALA A 369 28.86 -2.58 -0.10
CA ALA A 369 29.32 -2.04 -1.39
C ALA A 369 29.66 -0.54 -1.25
N GLU A 370 30.89 -0.17 -1.57
CA GLU A 370 31.43 1.20 -1.39
C GLU A 370 30.83 2.25 -2.33
N ASP A 371 30.10 1.85 -3.40
CA ASP A 371 29.63 2.72 -4.49
C ASP A 371 28.12 3.01 -4.47
N VAL A 372 27.50 3.21 -3.30
CA VAL A 372 26.11 3.66 -3.25
C VAL A 372 26.02 5.15 -3.56
N PRO A 373 25.30 5.60 -4.62
CA PRO A 373 25.10 7.02 -4.89
C PRO A 373 24.53 7.73 -3.66
N LEU A 374 25.15 8.85 -3.28
CA LEU A 374 24.66 9.66 -2.18
C LEU A 374 23.31 10.28 -2.52
N LYS A 375 22.24 9.76 -1.92
CA LYS A 375 20.92 10.36 -1.95
C LYS A 375 20.67 11.03 -0.59
N THR A 376 20.15 12.26 -0.61
CA THR A 376 19.86 13.03 0.59
C THR A 376 18.41 13.50 0.57
N TRP A 377 17.80 13.64 1.73
CA TRP A 377 16.43 14.16 1.90
C TRP A 377 16.35 15.11 3.08
N ALA A 378 15.34 15.96 3.09
CA ALA A 378 15.10 16.89 4.18
C ALA A 378 14.65 16.16 5.44
N ALA A 379 15.13 16.60 6.60
CA ALA A 379 14.65 16.12 7.88
C ALA A 379 13.15 16.48 8.08
N THR A 380 12.42 15.61 8.79
CA THR A 380 10.98 15.77 9.04
C THR A 380 10.62 16.94 9.95
N GLY A 381 11.62 17.54 10.62
CA GLY A 381 11.39 18.57 11.63
C GLY A 381 10.94 18.04 13.00
N LEU A 382 10.81 16.72 13.16
CA LEU A 382 10.63 16.11 14.48
C LEU A 382 11.90 16.32 15.32
N ALA A 383 11.72 16.66 16.60
CA ALA A 383 12.87 16.83 17.49
C ALA A 383 13.54 15.49 17.81
N GLY A 384 14.87 15.47 17.75
CA GLY A 384 15.63 14.37 18.31
C GLY A 384 15.45 14.23 19.82
N PHE A 385 16.04 13.21 20.39
CA PHE A 385 15.95 12.94 21.84
C PHE A 385 17.33 12.74 22.44
N ARG A 386 17.53 13.27 23.64
CA ARG A 386 18.68 13.01 24.47
C ARG A 386 18.22 12.84 25.91
N LEU A 387 18.67 11.78 26.56
CA LEU A 387 18.45 11.51 27.97
C LEU A 387 19.74 10.99 28.58
N GLU A 388 20.11 11.54 29.72
CA GLU A 388 21.26 11.13 30.52
C GLU A 388 20.73 10.59 31.84
N GLU A 389 21.11 9.36 32.19
CA GLU A 389 20.64 8.68 33.39
C GLU A 389 21.66 7.68 33.90
N TYR A 390 21.65 7.43 35.23
CA TYR A 390 22.46 6.39 35.83
C TYR A 390 21.76 5.03 35.69
N ASP A 391 22.47 4.05 35.14
CA ASP A 391 21.98 2.67 35.00
C ASP A 391 22.50 1.82 36.19
N GLU A 392 21.57 1.41 37.03
CA GLU A 392 21.86 0.63 38.25
C GLU A 392 22.46 -0.76 37.96
N GLN A 393 22.09 -1.38 36.84
CA GLN A 393 22.58 -2.71 36.46
C GLN A 393 23.98 -2.65 35.89
N LEU A 394 24.28 -1.65 35.09
CA LEU A 394 25.59 -1.44 34.48
C LEU A 394 26.53 -0.62 35.35
N LYS A 395 26.01 0.03 36.39
CA LYS A 395 26.72 0.92 37.30
C LYS A 395 27.49 2.01 36.59
N CYS A 396 26.84 2.65 35.60
CA CYS A 396 27.45 3.73 34.82
C CYS A 396 26.36 4.74 34.36
N ASN A 397 26.82 5.93 34.00
CA ASN A 397 25.96 6.93 33.37
C ASN A 397 25.78 6.60 31.89
N LEU A 398 24.54 6.40 31.46
CA LEU A 398 24.15 6.19 30.06
C LEU A 398 23.62 7.47 29.45
N VAL A 399 24.07 7.79 28.25
CA VAL A 399 23.48 8.83 27.40
C VAL A 399 22.75 8.15 26.24
N TRP A 400 21.45 8.29 26.24
CA TRP A 400 20.57 7.83 25.16
C TRP A 400 20.37 8.95 24.14
N THR A 401 20.45 8.62 22.86
CA THR A 401 20.22 9.56 21.77
C THR A 401 19.30 8.95 20.73
N ILE A 402 18.40 9.74 20.16
CA ILE A 402 17.58 9.38 18.99
C ILE A 402 17.73 10.50 17.96
N TYR A 403 18.15 10.17 16.76
CA TYR A 403 18.24 11.13 15.66
C TYR A 403 17.86 10.54 14.32
N GLU A 404 17.40 11.40 13.42
CA GLU A 404 16.96 11.06 12.09
C GLU A 404 18.12 10.74 11.16
N LEU A 405 17.96 9.74 10.32
CA LEU A 405 18.90 9.38 9.26
C LEU A 405 18.41 9.99 7.95
N CYS A 406 19.16 10.94 7.40
CA CYS A 406 18.75 11.76 6.25
C CYS A 406 19.54 11.49 4.97
N THR A 407 20.35 10.43 4.94
CA THR A 407 21.13 10.06 3.75
C THR A 407 21.13 8.55 3.51
N SER A 408 21.26 8.16 2.22
CA SER A 408 21.41 6.75 1.83
C SER A 408 22.59 6.08 2.50
N GLN A 409 23.72 6.80 2.69
CA GLN A 409 24.90 6.29 3.39
C GLN A 409 24.64 6.05 4.89
N GLN A 410 23.86 6.92 5.55
CA GLN A 410 23.45 6.70 6.94
C GLN A 410 22.56 5.46 7.07
N LEU A 411 21.61 5.26 6.17
CA LEU A 411 20.77 4.05 6.16
C LEU A 411 21.62 2.80 5.89
N GLN A 412 22.56 2.86 4.96
CA GLN A 412 23.49 1.77 4.68
C GLN A 412 24.32 1.40 5.91
N THR A 413 24.92 2.40 6.56
CA THR A 413 25.73 2.19 7.76
C THR A 413 24.89 1.64 8.92
N GLU A 414 23.67 2.14 9.11
CA GLU A 414 22.72 1.64 10.09
C GLU A 414 22.38 0.17 9.83
N GLY A 415 22.01 -0.16 8.58
CA GLY A 415 21.69 -1.52 8.18
C GLY A 415 22.84 -2.50 8.40
N ARG A 416 24.07 -2.10 8.03
CA ARG A 416 25.29 -2.91 8.24
C ARG A 416 25.55 -3.21 9.71
N ILE A 417 25.47 -2.19 10.58
CA ILE A 417 25.80 -2.36 12.02
C ILE A 417 24.68 -3.09 12.76
N MET A 418 23.44 -2.86 12.35
CA MET A 418 22.27 -3.46 12.99
C MET A 418 21.86 -4.81 12.38
N GLY A 419 22.43 -5.19 11.21
CA GLY A 419 22.14 -6.47 10.55
C GLY A 419 20.70 -6.56 10.06
N HIS A 420 20.19 -5.50 9.41
CA HIS A 420 18.86 -5.49 8.79
C HIS A 420 18.80 -4.53 7.59
N CYS A 421 17.77 -4.70 6.75
CA CYS A 421 17.69 -4.04 5.44
C CYS A 421 17.01 -2.66 5.47
N VAL A 422 17.45 -1.76 6.37
CA VAL A 422 16.88 -0.40 6.45
C VAL A 422 17.20 0.44 5.20
N PHE A 423 18.20 0.09 4.43
CA PHE A 423 18.53 0.75 3.16
C PHE A 423 17.39 0.72 2.14
N SER A 424 16.53 -0.29 2.17
CA SER A 424 15.33 -0.40 1.30
C SER A 424 14.30 0.72 1.52
N TYR A 425 14.39 1.47 2.61
CA TYR A 425 13.54 2.64 2.88
C TYR A 425 13.97 3.91 2.14
N THR A 426 15.09 3.90 1.42
CA THR A 426 15.66 5.09 0.76
C THR A 426 14.62 5.84 -0.10
N ASP A 427 13.86 5.13 -0.94
CA ASP A 427 12.89 5.77 -1.82
C ASP A 427 11.67 6.33 -1.06
N GLN A 428 11.26 5.69 0.02
CA GLN A 428 10.18 6.19 0.89
C GLN A 428 10.63 7.41 1.71
N CYS A 429 11.91 7.45 2.12
CA CYS A 429 12.50 8.61 2.78
C CYS A 429 12.62 9.81 1.82
N LEU A 430 13.04 9.57 0.58
CA LEU A 430 13.08 10.58 -0.48
C LEU A 430 11.69 11.15 -0.82
N ALA A 431 10.66 10.30 -0.81
CA ALA A 431 9.26 10.72 -1.01
C ALA A 431 8.67 11.48 0.19
N GLY A 432 9.34 11.46 1.35
CA GLY A 432 8.85 12.06 2.58
C GLY A 432 7.76 11.25 3.30
N ASP A 433 7.42 10.05 2.82
CA ASP A 433 6.38 9.19 3.39
C ASP A 433 6.80 8.56 4.72
N THR A 434 8.09 8.20 4.82
CA THR A 434 8.67 7.53 5.99
C THR A 434 9.96 8.22 6.40
N SER A 435 10.23 8.33 7.69
CA SER A 435 11.52 8.71 8.24
C SER A 435 12.11 7.59 9.08
N ILE A 436 13.45 7.46 9.03
CA ILE A 436 14.19 6.44 9.77
C ILE A 436 15.04 7.12 10.84
N TRP A 437 14.96 6.56 12.05
CA TRP A 437 15.62 7.09 13.24
C TRP A 437 16.49 6.02 13.87
N SER A 438 17.64 6.43 14.42
CA SER A 438 18.57 5.55 15.14
C SER A 438 18.56 5.90 16.63
N LEU A 439 18.17 4.94 17.48
CA LEU A 439 18.30 5.04 18.93
C LEU A 439 19.62 4.41 19.35
N ARG A 440 20.40 5.17 20.07
CA ARG A 440 21.74 4.79 20.50
C ARG A 440 21.95 5.02 21.98
N ALA A 441 22.93 4.32 22.55
CA ALA A 441 23.38 4.49 23.92
C ALA A 441 24.90 4.56 23.98
N ILE A 442 25.43 5.43 24.84
CA ILE A 442 26.85 5.56 25.12
C ILE A 442 27.08 5.53 26.65
N ASN A 443 28.09 4.86 27.09
CA ASN A 443 28.55 4.93 28.50
C ASN A 443 29.38 6.20 28.68
N ALA A 444 28.85 7.20 29.39
CA ALA A 444 29.50 8.49 29.58
C ALA A 444 30.73 8.43 30.54
N ASP A 445 30.86 7.36 31.34
CA ASP A 445 31.91 7.22 32.30
C ASP A 445 33.20 6.57 31.71
N ALA A 446 33.13 6.09 30.45
CA ALA A 446 34.25 5.42 29.79
C ALA A 446 35.02 6.39 28.87
N GLU A 447 36.34 6.51 29.01
CA GLU A 447 37.18 7.40 28.20
C GLU A 447 37.13 7.09 26.69
N ASP A 448 37.00 5.80 26.31
CA ASP A 448 36.86 5.32 24.92
C ASP A 448 35.45 4.79 24.62
N ALA A 449 34.41 5.49 25.07
CA ALA A 449 33.05 5.04 24.95
C ALA A 449 32.55 5.00 23.49
N LEU A 450 32.43 3.81 22.94
CA LEU A 450 31.83 3.61 21.64
C LEU A 450 30.28 3.67 21.73
N GLU A 451 29.69 4.52 20.91
CA GLU A 451 28.23 4.61 20.75
C GLU A 451 27.64 3.28 20.25
N LYS A 452 26.72 2.71 21.00
CA LYS A 452 26.02 1.45 20.66
C LYS A 452 24.70 1.74 20.01
N ARG A 453 24.49 1.33 18.75
CA ARG A 453 23.16 1.33 18.13
C ARG A 453 22.30 0.28 18.78
N VAL A 454 21.09 0.66 19.21
CA VAL A 454 20.18 -0.20 19.97
C VAL A 454 18.92 -0.51 19.19
N LEU A 455 18.28 0.51 18.60
CA LEU A 455 17.10 0.36 17.76
C LEU A 455 17.21 1.19 16.50
N THR A 456 16.68 0.64 15.40
CA THR A 456 16.29 1.41 14.22
C THR A 456 14.76 1.54 14.22
N ILE A 457 14.27 2.76 14.06
CA ILE A 457 12.86 3.13 14.21
C ILE A 457 12.36 3.68 12.89
N ALA A 458 11.25 3.16 12.38
CA ALA A 458 10.55 3.70 11.21
C ALA A 458 9.29 4.45 11.66
N VAL A 459 9.14 5.67 11.17
CA VAL A 459 8.00 6.55 11.44
C VAL A 459 7.26 6.84 10.14
N ASP A 460 5.95 6.58 10.12
CA ASP A 460 5.05 7.07 9.07
C ASP A 460 4.80 8.57 9.33
N ASN A 461 5.27 9.40 8.42
CA ASN A 461 5.23 10.86 8.58
C ASN A 461 3.81 11.43 8.44
N HIS A 462 2.95 10.79 7.64
CA HIS A 462 1.57 11.22 7.43
C HIS A 462 0.69 10.90 8.64
N GLN A 463 0.89 9.71 9.22
CA GLN A 463 0.11 9.28 10.38
C GLN A 463 0.73 9.72 11.71
N ARG A 464 1.93 10.30 11.68
CA ARG A 464 2.76 10.60 12.86
C ARG A 464 2.84 9.38 13.79
N ALA A 465 3.21 8.23 13.23
CA ALA A 465 3.18 6.98 13.96
C ALA A 465 4.48 6.19 13.81
N VAL A 466 4.99 5.65 14.91
CA VAL A 466 6.04 4.63 14.90
C VAL A 466 5.42 3.34 14.35
N THR A 467 5.82 2.96 13.15
CA THR A 467 5.33 1.74 12.49
C THR A 467 6.19 0.53 12.77
N GLN A 468 7.47 0.79 13.11
CA GLN A 468 8.42 -0.28 13.37
C GLN A 468 9.54 0.20 14.30
N ALA A 469 9.96 -0.66 15.23
CA ALA A 469 11.18 -0.50 16.00
C ALA A 469 11.91 -1.86 16.08
N ARG A 470 13.16 -1.91 15.61
CA ARG A 470 13.93 -3.15 15.46
C ARG A 470 15.33 -3.01 16.04
N GLY A 471 15.67 -3.98 16.87
CA GLY A 471 17.04 -4.20 17.32
C GLY A 471 17.89 -4.95 16.30
N LYS A 472 19.14 -5.28 16.67
CA LYS A 472 20.04 -6.07 15.82
C LYS A 472 19.39 -7.33 15.30
N PHE A 473 19.72 -7.67 14.04
CA PHE A 473 19.19 -8.85 13.35
C PHE A 473 17.65 -8.87 13.29
N ASN A 474 17.06 -7.70 13.12
CA ASN A 474 15.62 -7.49 12.95
C ASN A 474 14.77 -7.92 14.17
N MET A 475 15.37 -7.93 15.36
CA MET A 475 14.69 -8.35 16.58
C MET A 475 13.60 -7.34 16.97
N ALA A 476 12.40 -7.85 17.22
CA ALA A 476 11.30 -7.05 17.77
C ALA A 476 11.45 -6.91 19.29
N LEU A 477 11.00 -5.78 19.84
CA LEU A 477 11.04 -5.48 21.29
C LEU A 477 10.33 -6.54 22.16
N ASN A 478 9.30 -7.22 21.61
CA ASN A 478 8.50 -8.23 22.32
C ASN A 478 9.06 -9.67 22.22
N GLN A 479 10.14 -9.91 21.47
CA GLN A 479 10.73 -11.25 21.28
C GLN A 479 11.86 -11.57 22.27
N ARG A 480 11.73 -11.17 23.54
CA ARG A 480 12.75 -11.26 24.59
C ARG A 480 13.34 -12.68 24.80
N GLU A 481 12.52 -13.71 24.78
CA GLU A 481 12.95 -15.10 25.07
C GLU A 481 13.90 -15.68 24.00
N ARG A 482 13.88 -15.16 22.77
CA ARG A 482 14.78 -15.59 21.71
C ARG A 482 16.19 -15.01 21.83
N LEU A 483 16.34 -13.86 22.50
CA LEU A 483 17.62 -13.20 22.73
C LEU A 483 18.53 -13.97 23.69
N GLU A 484 17.94 -14.52 24.76
CA GLU A 484 18.69 -15.30 25.76
C GLU A 484 19.25 -16.61 25.19
N LYS A 485 18.58 -17.17 24.16
CA LYS A 485 19.01 -18.39 23.46
C LYS A 485 20.02 -18.15 22.35
N ARG A 486 20.18 -16.93 21.84
CA ARG A 486 21.18 -16.60 20.79
C ARG A 486 22.47 -16.06 21.42
N ARG A 487 23.46 -16.91 21.59
CA ARG A 487 24.84 -16.60 22.08
C ARG A 487 25.59 -15.46 21.34
N ARG A 488 25.00 -14.83 20.32
CA ARG A 488 25.61 -13.76 19.50
C ARG A 488 25.34 -12.34 20.00
N ALA A 489 24.34 -12.12 20.85
CA ALA A 489 24.11 -10.81 21.46
C ALA A 489 24.71 -10.82 22.88
N GLY A 490 25.75 -10.04 23.14
CA GLY A 490 26.34 -9.90 24.49
C GLY A 490 25.30 -9.44 25.52
N SER A 491 25.48 -9.77 26.78
CA SER A 491 24.61 -9.41 27.90
C SER A 491 24.27 -7.90 27.95
N LEU A 492 25.24 -7.05 27.64
CA LEU A 492 25.10 -5.60 27.56
C LEU A 492 24.03 -5.18 26.52
N TYR A 493 24.10 -5.71 25.29
CA TYR A 493 23.12 -5.33 24.24
C TYR A 493 21.69 -5.76 24.61
N VAL A 494 21.52 -6.92 25.25
CA VAL A 494 20.20 -7.40 25.71
C VAL A 494 19.61 -6.46 26.76
N HIS A 495 20.45 -5.97 27.68
CA HIS A 495 20.03 -4.98 28.68
C HIS A 495 19.62 -3.66 28.00
N LEU A 496 20.45 -3.09 27.14
CA LEU A 496 20.15 -1.86 26.41
C LEU A 496 18.88 -1.98 25.57
N LEU A 497 18.66 -3.12 24.90
CA LEU A 497 17.44 -3.36 24.12
C LEU A 497 16.17 -3.41 25.00
N ARG A 498 16.30 -3.90 26.25
CA ARG A 498 15.18 -3.90 27.20
C ARG A 498 14.79 -2.47 27.60
N GLU A 499 15.79 -1.65 27.95
CA GLU A 499 15.58 -0.26 28.35
C GLU A 499 15.12 0.61 27.18
N SER A 500 15.54 0.30 25.95
CA SER A 500 15.18 1.07 24.76
C SER A 500 13.67 1.20 24.53
N ALA A 501 12.85 0.24 24.99
CA ALA A 501 11.39 0.33 24.90
C ALA A 501 10.81 1.49 25.74
N ARG A 502 11.42 1.77 26.89
CA ARG A 502 11.08 2.93 27.75
C ARG A 502 11.53 4.23 27.08
N ILE A 503 12.75 4.25 26.57
CA ILE A 503 13.32 5.43 25.90
C ILE A 503 12.49 5.79 24.64
N LEU A 504 12.10 4.79 23.85
CA LEU A 504 11.23 4.98 22.69
C LEU A 504 9.88 5.60 23.07
N ARG A 505 9.28 5.16 24.18
CA ARG A 505 8.02 5.75 24.68
C ARG A 505 8.21 7.21 25.07
N LEU A 506 9.24 7.52 25.86
CA LEU A 506 9.53 8.89 26.30
C LEU A 506 9.71 9.84 25.10
N TRP A 507 10.44 9.39 24.08
CA TRP A 507 10.57 10.17 22.84
C TRP A 507 9.26 10.33 22.10
N SER A 508 8.51 9.24 21.90
CA SER A 508 7.23 9.26 21.18
C SER A 508 6.23 10.22 21.84
N ASP A 509 6.14 10.18 23.17
CA ASP A 509 5.26 11.06 23.95
C ASP A 509 5.70 12.52 23.81
N LYS A 510 7.02 12.80 23.87
CA LYS A 510 7.57 14.15 23.74
C LYS A 510 7.30 14.77 22.37
N VAL A 511 7.37 14.02 21.27
CA VAL A 511 7.19 14.51 19.91
C VAL A 511 5.78 14.27 19.35
N GLY A 512 4.88 13.68 20.14
CA GLY A 512 3.48 13.43 19.75
C GLY A 512 3.33 12.33 18.69
N LEU A 513 4.11 11.24 18.79
CA LEU A 513 4.00 10.08 17.92
C LEU A 513 3.15 8.96 18.56
N VAL A 514 2.32 8.33 17.76
CA VAL A 514 1.56 7.14 18.15
C VAL A 514 2.40 5.89 17.88
N GLN A 515 2.47 4.96 18.84
CA GLN A 515 3.15 3.66 18.62
C GLN A 515 2.17 2.64 18.03
N LYS A 516 2.41 2.21 16.78
CA LYS A 516 1.65 1.18 16.08
C LYS A 516 2.60 0.00 15.77
N GLY A 517 2.53 -1.08 16.52
CA GLY A 517 3.25 -2.32 16.19
C GLY A 517 4.72 -2.40 16.63
N THR A 518 5.05 -1.89 17.80
CA THR A 518 6.33 -2.10 18.50
C THR A 518 6.34 -3.42 19.28
#